data_3ac19ed3b0db7af23e2a243d832b34e1
#
_entry.id   3ac19ed3b0db7af23e2a243d832b34e1
#
_cell.length_a   1.000
_cell.length_b   1.000
_cell.length_c   1.000
_cell.angle_alpha   90.00
_cell.angle_beta   90.00
_cell.angle_gamma   90.00
#
_symmetry.space_group_name_H-M   'P 1'
#
loop_
_entity.id
_entity.type
_entity.pdbx_description
1 polymer ?
#
loop_
_entity_poly.entity_id
_entity_poly.type
_entity_poly.pdbx_seq_one_letter_code
_entity_poly.pdbx_strand_id
1 'polypeptide(L)'
;QRQMCIRDRNYSVKDYAEILLENLDTISDTKEKFQKYRELLRTLNKIVRMESFQDDFYRKPLEQMLELSDDAVRVLTQLKTTVQSYDSLMEKLEVDISVVEREKERITELLEDYVREIHSNLGKIDHNSTITIRERNIKMLKIQLPDWEENAGLYRLRLEDFIDKITMEGVELFEKNENAQEFFGSGITTRNLYDQVVGIGNVQIHLYKIEAQREYPITWKEVSRNSGGEGFLSAFVILSSLLYYMRRDDTDIFADKNEGKVLIMDNPFAQTNASHLLIPLMDMAKKSNTQLICLTGLGGESIYNRFDNIYVLNLIAASLRGGAQYLKAEHKRGKEPDELVTARIEVGDQMELLF
;
A
#
# COMPACT_ATOMS: atom_id res chain seq x y z
N GLN A 1 -18.17 -12.74 -17.09
CA GLN A 1 -19.34 -13.05 -17.95
C GLN A 1 -19.17 -12.53 -19.39
N ARG A 2 -18.63 -11.30 -19.66
CA ARG A 2 -18.39 -10.78 -21.03
C ARG A 2 -17.31 -11.56 -21.80
N GLN A 3 -16.24 -12.01 -21.16
CA GLN A 3 -15.19 -12.82 -21.81
C GLN A 3 -15.70 -14.22 -22.24
N MET A 4 -16.53 -14.87 -21.43
CA MET A 4 -17.19 -16.13 -21.82
C MET A 4 -18.08 -15.97 -23.04
N CYS A 5 -18.84 -14.88 -23.14
CA CYS A 5 -19.71 -14.63 -24.28
C CYS A 5 -18.97 -14.45 -25.63
N ILE A 6 -17.74 -13.87 -25.64
CA ILE A 6 -16.95 -13.69 -26.86
C ILE A 6 -16.40 -15.04 -27.34
N ARG A 7 -15.92 -15.88 -26.43
CA ARG A 7 -15.37 -17.21 -26.75
C ARG A 7 -16.43 -18.14 -27.32
N ASP A 8 -17.61 -18.18 -26.71
CA ASP A 8 -18.71 -19.05 -27.16
C ASP A 8 -19.33 -18.57 -28.50
N ARG A 9 -19.33 -17.24 -28.74
CA ARG A 9 -19.83 -16.64 -30.00
C ARG A 9 -18.96 -16.98 -31.20
N ASN A 10 -17.63 -16.93 -31.03
CA ASN A 10 -16.70 -17.20 -32.13
C ASN A 10 -16.61 -18.70 -32.46
N TYR A 11 -16.78 -19.58 -31.49
CA TYR A 11 -16.70 -21.03 -31.69
C TYR A 11 -17.85 -21.53 -32.61
N SER A 12 -19.05 -21.05 -32.40
CA SER A 12 -20.22 -21.47 -33.20
C SER A 12 -20.18 -21.07 -34.69
N VAL A 13 -19.53 -19.94 -35.00
CA VAL A 13 -19.37 -19.45 -36.38
C VAL A 13 -18.31 -20.23 -37.12
N LYS A 14 -17.20 -20.52 -36.48
CA LYS A 14 -16.10 -21.30 -37.03
C LYS A 14 -16.56 -22.71 -37.42
N ASP A 15 -17.20 -23.41 -36.48
CA ASP A 15 -17.70 -24.76 -36.70
C ASP A 15 -18.70 -24.85 -37.85
N TYR A 16 -19.62 -23.87 -37.97
CA TYR A 16 -20.58 -23.81 -39.06
C TYR A 16 -19.90 -23.52 -40.39
N ALA A 17 -18.95 -22.61 -40.47
CA ALA A 17 -18.27 -22.26 -41.72
C ALA A 17 -17.38 -23.41 -42.22
N GLU A 18 -16.63 -24.08 -41.33
CA GLU A 18 -15.82 -25.26 -41.70
C GLU A 18 -16.68 -26.41 -42.21
N ILE A 19 -17.76 -26.79 -41.50
CA ILE A 19 -18.68 -27.84 -41.91
C ILE A 19 -19.31 -27.54 -43.28
N LEU A 20 -19.69 -26.29 -43.55
CA LEU A 20 -20.25 -25.90 -44.81
C LEU A 20 -19.24 -25.92 -45.98
N LEU A 21 -17.99 -25.48 -45.72
CA LEU A 21 -16.91 -25.53 -46.71
C LEU A 21 -16.50 -26.95 -47.06
N GLU A 22 -16.30 -27.83 -46.10
CA GLU A 22 -15.98 -29.25 -46.28
C GLU A 22 -17.06 -29.96 -47.08
N ASN A 23 -18.35 -29.68 -46.80
CA ASN A 23 -19.47 -30.25 -47.54
C ASN A 23 -19.53 -29.77 -48.98
N LEU A 24 -19.16 -28.53 -49.30
CA LEU A 24 -19.18 -27.99 -50.68
C LEU A 24 -18.04 -28.55 -51.53
N ASP A 25 -16.88 -28.82 -50.97
CA ASP A 25 -15.72 -29.38 -51.69
C ASP A 25 -15.92 -30.87 -52.09
N THR A 26 -16.84 -31.60 -51.46
CA THR A 26 -17.09 -33.03 -51.70
C THR A 26 -18.17 -33.38 -52.72
N ILE A 27 -18.89 -32.36 -53.26
CA ILE A 27 -20.04 -32.63 -54.13
C ILE A 27 -19.70 -32.60 -55.62
N SER A 28 -19.97 -33.69 -56.31
CA SER A 28 -19.79 -33.82 -57.79
C SER A 28 -21.04 -33.43 -58.63
N ASP A 29 -22.25 -33.43 -58.03
CA ASP A 29 -23.49 -33.15 -58.76
C ASP A 29 -23.89 -31.66 -58.65
N THR A 30 -24.17 -31.02 -59.75
CA THR A 30 -24.53 -29.62 -59.88
C THR A 30 -25.82 -29.26 -59.11
N LYS A 31 -26.80 -30.17 -59.10
CA LYS A 31 -28.09 -29.93 -58.45
C LYS A 31 -27.95 -29.97 -56.92
N GLU A 32 -27.17 -30.86 -56.39
CA GLU A 32 -26.88 -30.99 -54.98
C GLU A 32 -26.01 -29.81 -54.49
N LYS A 33 -25.02 -29.38 -55.31
CA LYS A 33 -24.23 -28.16 -55.05
C LYS A 33 -25.10 -26.92 -54.94
N PHE A 34 -26.11 -26.79 -55.82
CA PHE A 34 -27.01 -25.66 -55.80
C PHE A 34 -27.94 -25.64 -54.56
N GLN A 35 -28.41 -26.81 -54.14
CA GLN A 35 -29.18 -26.90 -52.89
C GLN A 35 -28.35 -26.53 -51.67
N LYS A 36 -27.12 -27.05 -51.55
CA LYS A 36 -26.23 -26.71 -50.45
C LYS A 36 -25.81 -25.24 -50.44
N TYR A 37 -25.63 -24.63 -51.61
CA TYR A 37 -25.40 -23.20 -51.74
C TYR A 37 -26.58 -22.37 -51.18
N ARG A 38 -27.82 -22.78 -51.48
CA ARG A 38 -29.02 -22.15 -50.91
C ARG A 38 -29.11 -22.31 -49.39
N GLU A 39 -28.72 -23.44 -48.88
CA GLU A 39 -28.64 -23.68 -47.42
C GLU A 39 -27.57 -22.81 -46.78
N LEU A 40 -26.41 -22.66 -47.42
CA LEU A 40 -25.34 -21.72 -46.97
C LEU A 40 -25.89 -20.30 -46.88
N LEU A 41 -26.52 -19.77 -47.91
CA LEU A 41 -27.11 -18.43 -47.90
C LEU A 41 -28.18 -18.24 -46.83
N ARG A 42 -29.01 -19.26 -46.59
CA ARG A 42 -30.00 -19.23 -45.50
C ARG A 42 -29.31 -19.20 -44.12
N THR A 43 -28.23 -19.94 -43.95
CA THR A 43 -27.46 -19.99 -42.73
C THR A 43 -26.73 -18.65 -42.48
N LEU A 44 -26.09 -18.08 -43.49
CA LEU A 44 -25.50 -16.74 -43.44
C LEU A 44 -26.54 -15.69 -43.04
N ASN A 45 -27.70 -15.70 -43.64
CA ASN A 45 -28.79 -14.77 -43.32
C ASN A 45 -29.30 -14.95 -41.87
N LYS A 46 -29.30 -16.19 -41.38
CA LYS A 46 -29.63 -16.47 -39.97
C LYS A 46 -28.57 -15.94 -39.03
N ILE A 47 -27.29 -16.14 -39.35
CA ILE A 47 -26.13 -15.67 -38.51
C ILE A 47 -26.14 -14.14 -38.42
N VAL A 48 -26.29 -13.43 -39.52
CA VAL A 48 -26.35 -11.95 -39.59
C VAL A 48 -27.44 -11.38 -38.65
N ARG A 49 -28.53 -12.13 -38.45
CA ARG A 49 -29.65 -11.71 -37.58
C ARG A 49 -29.52 -12.10 -36.13
N MET A 50 -28.46 -12.84 -35.75
CA MET A 50 -28.23 -13.21 -34.36
C MET A 50 -27.79 -11.98 -33.55
N GLU A 51 -28.26 -11.86 -32.30
CA GLU A 51 -27.83 -10.79 -31.38
C GLU A 51 -26.32 -10.77 -31.18
N SER A 52 -25.65 -11.93 -31.27
CA SER A 52 -24.21 -12.06 -31.17
C SER A 52 -23.42 -11.42 -32.32
N PHE A 53 -24.08 -11.08 -33.45
CA PHE A 53 -23.48 -10.48 -34.66
C PHE A 53 -23.96 -9.06 -34.93
N GLN A 54 -24.33 -8.31 -33.88
CA GLN A 54 -24.75 -6.91 -34.01
C GLN A 54 -23.58 -5.95 -34.25
N ASP A 55 -22.36 -6.35 -33.90
CA ASP A 55 -21.18 -5.55 -34.18
C ASP A 55 -20.93 -5.45 -35.69
N ASP A 56 -20.84 -4.23 -36.18
CA ASP A 56 -20.66 -3.91 -37.60
C ASP A 56 -19.40 -4.56 -38.21
N PHE A 57 -18.36 -4.76 -37.42
CA PHE A 57 -17.12 -5.39 -37.87
C PHE A 57 -17.35 -6.84 -38.33
N TYR A 58 -18.18 -7.59 -37.60
CA TYR A 58 -18.49 -8.98 -37.94
C TYR A 58 -19.68 -9.11 -38.89
N ARG A 59 -20.64 -8.18 -38.81
CA ARG A 59 -21.88 -8.22 -39.58
C ARG A 59 -21.69 -7.79 -41.02
N LYS A 60 -21.03 -6.66 -41.26
CA LYS A 60 -20.90 -6.08 -42.63
C LYS A 60 -20.28 -7.01 -43.68
N PRO A 61 -19.18 -7.77 -43.38
CA PRO A 61 -18.64 -8.73 -44.35
C PRO A 61 -19.65 -9.80 -44.76
N LEU A 62 -20.49 -10.27 -43.85
CA LEU A 62 -21.50 -11.29 -44.12
C LEU A 62 -22.69 -10.70 -44.88
N GLU A 63 -23.12 -9.47 -44.60
CA GLU A 63 -24.14 -8.74 -45.36
C GLU A 63 -23.71 -8.53 -46.80
N GLN A 64 -22.47 -8.12 -47.04
CA GLN A 64 -21.89 -7.97 -48.39
C GLN A 64 -21.89 -9.28 -49.18
N MET A 65 -21.62 -10.43 -48.51
CA MET A 65 -21.70 -11.74 -49.14
C MET A 65 -23.15 -12.09 -49.58
N LEU A 66 -24.15 -11.71 -48.77
CA LEU A 66 -25.55 -11.92 -49.08
C LEU A 66 -26.02 -11.05 -50.25
N GLU A 67 -25.49 -9.82 -50.42
CA GLU A 67 -25.75 -8.97 -51.57
C GLU A 67 -25.20 -9.55 -52.88
N LEU A 68 -24.10 -10.33 -52.79
CA LEU A 68 -23.47 -11.01 -53.91
C LEU A 68 -24.05 -12.42 -54.16
N SER A 69 -25.24 -12.73 -53.65
CA SER A 69 -25.84 -14.08 -53.63
C SER A 69 -25.98 -14.77 -54.98
N ASP A 70 -25.95 -14.02 -56.10
CA ASP A 70 -26.04 -14.57 -57.45
C ASP A 70 -24.71 -15.15 -57.98
N ASP A 71 -23.59 -14.82 -57.35
CA ASP A 71 -22.25 -15.32 -57.71
C ASP A 71 -21.68 -16.25 -56.63
N ALA A 72 -22.01 -17.54 -56.74
CA ALA A 72 -21.58 -18.56 -55.76
C ALA A 72 -20.05 -18.65 -55.61
N VAL A 73 -19.28 -18.45 -56.68
CA VAL A 73 -17.81 -18.54 -56.62
C VAL A 73 -17.23 -17.39 -55.83
N ARG A 74 -17.74 -16.18 -56.01
CA ARG A 74 -17.35 -15.00 -55.25
C ARG A 74 -17.71 -15.14 -53.78
N VAL A 75 -18.95 -15.54 -53.46
CA VAL A 75 -19.38 -15.74 -52.06
C VAL A 75 -18.51 -16.77 -51.36
N LEU A 76 -18.20 -17.91 -51.96
CA LEU A 76 -17.37 -18.94 -51.40
C LEU A 76 -15.92 -18.46 -51.18
N THR A 77 -15.35 -17.73 -52.15
CA THR A 77 -14.00 -17.19 -52.06
C THR A 77 -13.93 -16.17 -50.92
N GLN A 78 -14.90 -15.27 -50.86
CA GLN A 78 -14.96 -14.25 -49.81
C GLN A 78 -15.20 -14.86 -48.42
N LEU A 79 -16.07 -15.90 -48.34
CA LEU A 79 -16.30 -16.62 -47.10
C LEU A 79 -15.01 -17.28 -46.58
N LYS A 80 -14.26 -17.98 -47.46
CA LYS A 80 -12.95 -18.56 -47.11
C LYS A 80 -11.98 -17.51 -46.55
N THR A 81 -11.86 -16.38 -47.24
CA THR A 81 -10.99 -15.27 -46.81
C THR A 81 -11.44 -14.70 -45.45
N THR A 82 -12.75 -14.53 -45.26
CA THR A 82 -13.32 -14.00 -44.02
C THR A 82 -13.10 -14.96 -42.86
N VAL A 83 -13.31 -16.28 -43.07
CA VAL A 83 -13.03 -17.30 -42.05
C VAL A 83 -11.55 -17.31 -41.67
N GLN A 84 -10.63 -17.28 -42.65
CA GLN A 84 -9.20 -17.20 -42.39
C GLN A 84 -8.80 -15.94 -41.58
N SER A 85 -9.43 -14.80 -41.93
CA SER A 85 -9.19 -13.55 -41.18
C SER A 85 -9.69 -13.65 -39.76
N TYR A 86 -10.84 -14.28 -39.51
CA TYR A 86 -11.35 -14.48 -38.16
C TYR A 86 -10.50 -15.47 -37.38
N ASP A 87 -10.02 -16.55 -37.98
CA ASP A 87 -9.09 -17.50 -37.34
C ASP A 87 -7.81 -16.79 -36.88
N SER A 88 -7.20 -16.01 -37.81
CA SER A 88 -5.99 -15.23 -37.44
C SER A 88 -6.25 -14.21 -36.33
N LEU A 89 -7.44 -13.58 -36.31
CA LEU A 89 -7.83 -12.67 -35.26
C LEU A 89 -8.04 -13.41 -33.92
N MET A 90 -8.67 -14.58 -33.96
CA MET A 90 -8.87 -15.41 -32.76
C MET A 90 -7.55 -15.85 -32.17
N GLU A 91 -6.61 -16.37 -32.99
CA GLU A 91 -5.27 -16.74 -32.54
C GLU A 91 -4.55 -15.57 -31.89
N LYS A 92 -4.64 -14.37 -32.48
CA LYS A 92 -4.08 -13.16 -31.89
C LYS A 92 -4.71 -12.82 -30.54
N LEU A 93 -6.04 -12.85 -30.45
CA LEU A 93 -6.76 -12.56 -29.22
C LEU A 93 -6.45 -13.59 -28.12
N GLU A 94 -6.29 -14.87 -28.45
CA GLU A 94 -5.87 -15.89 -27.49
C GLU A 94 -4.48 -15.62 -26.96
N VAL A 95 -3.54 -15.19 -27.82
CA VAL A 95 -2.20 -14.77 -27.38
C VAL A 95 -2.28 -13.54 -26.48
N ASP A 96 -3.04 -12.52 -26.88
CA ASP A 96 -3.20 -11.29 -26.10
C ASP A 96 -3.82 -11.59 -24.71
N ILE A 97 -4.84 -12.44 -24.63
CA ILE A 97 -5.45 -12.89 -23.39
C ILE A 97 -4.40 -13.61 -22.51
N SER A 98 -3.62 -14.54 -23.10
CA SER A 98 -2.59 -15.28 -22.35
C SER A 98 -1.49 -14.36 -21.81
N VAL A 99 -1.19 -13.27 -22.50
CA VAL A 99 -0.23 -12.25 -22.04
C VAL A 99 -0.82 -11.49 -20.85
N VAL A 100 -2.07 -11.05 -20.95
CA VAL A 100 -2.75 -10.31 -19.86
C VAL A 100 -2.90 -11.20 -18.60
N GLU A 101 -3.26 -12.48 -18.77
CA GLU A 101 -3.37 -13.43 -17.66
C GLU A 101 -2.02 -13.62 -16.95
N ARG A 102 -0.91 -13.73 -17.70
CA ARG A 102 0.43 -13.83 -17.12
C ARG A 102 0.86 -12.56 -16.40
N GLU A 103 0.54 -11.38 -16.96
CA GLU A 103 0.84 -10.11 -16.28
C GLU A 103 0.01 -9.95 -15.01
N LYS A 104 -1.26 -10.35 -15.01
CA LYS A 104 -2.09 -10.38 -13.80
C LYS A 104 -1.46 -11.26 -12.73
N GLU A 105 -1.04 -12.48 -13.08
CA GLU A 105 -0.38 -13.40 -12.15
C GLU A 105 0.90 -12.77 -11.56
N ARG A 106 1.75 -12.20 -12.42
CA ARG A 106 2.97 -11.52 -11.98
C ARG A 106 2.70 -10.35 -11.03
N ILE A 107 1.68 -9.55 -11.30
CA ILE A 107 1.27 -8.44 -10.43
C ILE A 107 0.78 -8.99 -9.09
N THR A 108 -0.01 -10.06 -9.12
CA THR A 108 -0.51 -10.72 -7.91
C THR A 108 0.64 -11.22 -7.04
N GLU A 109 1.63 -11.89 -7.61
CA GLU A 109 2.83 -12.36 -6.89
C GLU A 109 3.61 -11.19 -6.28
N LEU A 110 3.85 -10.12 -7.04
CA LEU A 110 4.57 -8.94 -6.55
C LEU A 110 3.83 -8.27 -5.38
N LEU A 111 2.51 -8.15 -5.46
CA LEU A 111 1.71 -7.56 -4.40
C LEU A 111 1.60 -8.49 -3.18
N GLU A 112 1.55 -9.80 -3.37
CA GLU A 112 1.59 -10.79 -2.29
C GLU A 112 2.90 -10.68 -1.51
N ASP A 113 4.04 -10.66 -2.22
CA ASP A 113 5.36 -10.51 -1.61
C ASP A 113 5.48 -9.18 -0.87
N TYR A 114 4.97 -8.11 -1.44
CA TYR A 114 4.95 -6.80 -0.78
C TYR A 114 4.12 -6.81 0.51
N VAL A 115 2.92 -7.39 0.51
CA VAL A 115 2.09 -7.51 1.72
C VAL A 115 2.74 -8.41 2.76
N ARG A 116 3.37 -9.51 2.33
CA ARG A 116 4.12 -10.43 3.19
C ARG A 116 5.30 -9.73 3.85
N GLU A 117 6.02 -8.91 3.10
CA GLU A 117 7.11 -8.11 3.64
C GLU A 117 6.62 -7.12 4.71
N ILE A 118 5.53 -6.39 4.43
CA ILE A 118 4.90 -5.50 5.41
C ILE A 118 4.50 -6.29 6.67
N HIS A 119 3.86 -7.45 6.50
CA HIS A 119 3.44 -8.31 7.60
C HIS A 119 4.62 -8.75 8.47
N SER A 120 5.69 -9.26 7.84
CA SER A 120 6.92 -9.63 8.52
C SER A 120 7.54 -8.44 9.26
N ASN A 121 7.54 -7.28 8.62
CA ASN A 121 8.11 -6.05 9.17
C ASN A 121 7.31 -5.52 10.36
N LEU A 122 5.99 -5.59 10.32
CA LEU A 122 5.14 -5.29 11.47
C LEU A 122 5.46 -6.17 12.67
N GLY A 123 5.73 -7.46 12.46
CA GLY A 123 6.13 -8.40 13.51
C GLY A 123 7.50 -8.09 14.14
N LYS A 124 8.35 -7.30 13.46
CA LYS A 124 9.67 -6.92 13.96
C LYS A 124 9.69 -5.61 14.76
N ILE A 125 8.67 -4.77 14.64
CA ILE A 125 8.61 -3.44 15.25
C ILE A 125 8.74 -3.53 16.77
N ASP A 126 8.16 -4.54 17.40
CA ASP A 126 8.11 -4.69 18.85
C ASP A 126 9.36 -5.31 19.47
N HIS A 127 10.36 -5.75 18.66
CA HIS A 127 11.55 -6.47 19.17
C HIS A 127 12.36 -5.67 20.18
N ASN A 128 12.49 -4.37 20.02
CA ASN A 128 13.29 -3.52 20.88
C ASN A 128 12.49 -2.75 21.94
N SER A 129 11.24 -3.13 22.16
CA SER A 129 10.39 -2.51 23.17
C SER A 129 10.61 -3.05 24.59
N THR A 130 11.59 -3.92 24.81
CA THR A 130 11.85 -4.50 26.13
C THR A 130 12.73 -3.56 26.96
N ILE A 131 12.26 -3.20 28.14
CA ILE A 131 13.01 -2.40 29.16
C ILE A 131 13.13 -3.17 30.43
N THR A 132 14.09 -2.77 31.27
CA THR A 132 14.28 -3.37 32.58
C THR A 132 13.68 -2.46 33.66
N ILE A 133 12.66 -2.94 34.37
CA ILE A 133 12.03 -2.24 35.49
C ILE A 133 12.18 -3.12 36.72
N ARG A 134 12.84 -2.60 37.79
CA ARG A 134 13.05 -3.33 39.04
C ARG A 134 13.58 -4.77 38.81
N GLU A 135 14.64 -4.87 38.00
CA GLU A 135 15.33 -6.15 37.68
C GLU A 135 14.47 -7.12 36.79
N ARG A 136 13.29 -6.72 36.32
CA ARG A 136 12.47 -7.51 35.42
C ARG A 136 12.51 -6.93 34.00
N ASN A 137 12.73 -7.79 33.04
CA ASN A 137 12.64 -7.42 31.65
C ASN A 137 11.15 -7.42 31.24
N ILE A 138 10.65 -6.27 30.86
CA ILE A 138 9.25 -6.05 30.48
C ILE A 138 9.22 -5.61 29.02
N LYS A 139 8.44 -6.33 28.22
CA LYS A 139 8.17 -5.95 26.83
C LYS A 139 7.04 -4.91 26.82
N MET A 140 7.38 -3.67 26.50
CA MET A 140 6.46 -2.54 26.58
C MET A 140 5.43 -2.54 25.45
N LEU A 141 5.82 -2.98 24.26
CA LEU A 141 4.97 -3.10 23.08
C LEU A 141 4.99 -4.55 22.60
N LYS A 142 3.82 -5.11 22.30
CA LYS A 142 3.68 -6.41 21.69
C LYS A 142 2.68 -6.31 20.55
N ILE A 143 3.11 -6.70 19.37
CA ILE A 143 2.26 -6.74 18.16
C ILE A 143 1.96 -8.22 17.87
N GLN A 144 0.70 -8.57 17.89
CA GLN A 144 0.23 -9.91 17.55
C GLN A 144 -0.38 -9.87 16.15
N LEU A 145 0.19 -10.67 15.28
CA LEU A 145 -0.24 -10.84 13.89
C LEU A 145 -0.80 -12.25 13.70
N PRO A 146 -1.78 -12.45 12.81
CA PRO A 146 -2.16 -13.78 12.36
C PRO A 146 -0.96 -14.48 11.73
N ASP A 147 -0.88 -15.79 11.83
CA ASP A 147 0.18 -16.53 11.14
C ASP A 147 0.00 -16.43 9.63
N TRP A 148 1.08 -16.07 8.91
CA TRP A 148 1.03 -15.90 7.47
C TRP A 148 0.83 -17.23 6.74
N GLU A 149 1.60 -18.26 7.13
CA GLU A 149 1.61 -19.53 6.43
C GLU A 149 0.28 -20.29 6.59
N GLU A 150 -0.35 -20.17 7.76
CA GLU A 150 -1.68 -20.73 7.99
C GLU A 150 -2.77 -20.06 7.15
N ASN A 151 -2.59 -18.79 6.81
CA ASN A 151 -3.58 -17.98 6.10
C ASN A 151 -3.21 -17.67 4.64
N ALA A 152 -2.06 -18.15 4.14
CA ALA A 152 -1.51 -17.75 2.84
C ALA A 152 -2.51 -17.96 1.68
N GLY A 153 -3.19 -19.08 1.64
CA GLY A 153 -4.21 -19.36 0.61
C GLY A 153 -5.39 -18.39 0.65
N LEU A 154 -5.84 -18.00 1.85
CA LEU A 154 -6.92 -17.02 2.03
C LEU A 154 -6.47 -15.62 1.61
N TYR A 155 -5.23 -15.25 1.95
CA TYR A 155 -4.67 -13.94 1.61
C TYR A 155 -4.49 -13.79 0.10
N ARG A 156 -4.01 -14.85 -0.57
CA ARG A 156 -3.92 -14.86 -2.03
C ARG A 156 -5.29 -14.70 -2.69
N LEU A 157 -6.29 -15.45 -2.25
CA LEU A 157 -7.65 -15.35 -2.78
C LEU A 157 -8.22 -13.92 -2.64
N ARG A 158 -8.07 -13.31 -1.45
CA ARG A 158 -8.52 -11.94 -1.21
C ARG A 158 -7.79 -10.91 -2.07
N LEU A 159 -6.50 -11.14 -2.33
CA LEU A 159 -5.70 -10.30 -3.20
C LEU A 159 -6.17 -10.39 -4.65
N GLU A 160 -6.45 -11.60 -5.15
CA GLU A 160 -7.00 -11.84 -6.48
C GLU A 160 -8.36 -11.15 -6.64
N ASP A 161 -9.28 -11.33 -5.69
CA ASP A 161 -10.57 -10.65 -5.67
C ASP A 161 -10.43 -9.12 -5.67
N PHE A 162 -9.47 -8.59 -4.92
CA PHE A 162 -9.20 -7.16 -4.86
C PHE A 162 -8.67 -6.63 -6.20
N ILE A 163 -7.74 -7.35 -6.83
CA ILE A 163 -7.19 -6.99 -8.15
C ILE A 163 -8.31 -7.02 -9.20
N ASP A 164 -9.14 -8.05 -9.19
CA ASP A 164 -10.26 -8.15 -10.14
C ASP A 164 -11.25 -7.00 -9.98
N LYS A 165 -11.61 -6.68 -8.75
CA LYS A 165 -12.50 -5.57 -8.44
C LYS A 165 -11.94 -4.22 -8.92
N ILE A 166 -10.70 -3.91 -8.56
CA ILE A 166 -10.04 -2.65 -8.97
C ILE A 166 -9.90 -2.59 -10.50
N THR A 167 -9.56 -3.71 -11.14
CA THR A 167 -9.44 -3.76 -12.60
C THR A 167 -10.78 -3.49 -13.28
N MET A 168 -11.86 -4.09 -12.79
CA MET A 168 -13.21 -3.85 -13.33
C MET A 168 -13.63 -2.38 -13.18
N GLU A 169 -13.45 -1.81 -11.98
CA GLU A 169 -13.77 -0.40 -11.72
C GLU A 169 -12.91 0.53 -12.58
N GLY A 170 -11.61 0.22 -12.74
CA GLY A 170 -10.70 0.98 -13.59
C GLY A 170 -11.06 0.95 -15.06
N VAL A 171 -11.53 -0.19 -15.60
CA VAL A 171 -12.02 -0.32 -16.96
C VAL A 171 -13.27 0.53 -17.17
N GLU A 172 -14.23 0.52 -16.24
CA GLU A 172 -15.42 1.35 -16.31
C GLU A 172 -15.11 2.85 -16.32
N LEU A 173 -14.12 3.30 -15.55
CA LEU A 173 -13.66 4.69 -15.54
C LEU A 173 -12.99 5.05 -16.86
N PHE A 174 -12.18 4.15 -17.40
CA PHE A 174 -11.54 4.35 -18.70
C PHE A 174 -12.57 4.47 -19.84
N GLU A 175 -13.61 3.63 -19.85
CA GLU A 175 -14.71 3.72 -20.81
C GLU A 175 -15.47 5.05 -20.72
N LYS A 176 -15.54 5.66 -19.53
CA LYS A 176 -16.16 6.98 -19.28
C LYS A 176 -15.22 8.16 -19.55
N ASN A 177 -13.97 7.92 -20.01
CA ASN A 177 -12.90 8.91 -20.16
C ASN A 177 -12.55 9.63 -18.85
N GLU A 178 -12.70 8.97 -17.70
CA GLU A 178 -12.27 9.46 -16.40
C GLU A 178 -10.82 9.08 -16.10
N ASN A 179 -10.20 9.72 -15.10
CA ASN A 179 -8.79 9.52 -14.76
C ASN A 179 -8.56 8.21 -13.99
N ALA A 180 -8.42 7.10 -14.70
CA ALA A 180 -8.14 5.79 -14.10
C ALA A 180 -6.80 5.77 -13.34
N GLN A 181 -5.80 6.57 -13.72
CA GLN A 181 -4.50 6.61 -13.03
C GLN A 181 -4.63 7.16 -11.60
N GLU A 182 -5.42 8.20 -11.40
CA GLU A 182 -5.69 8.77 -10.07
C GLU A 182 -6.46 7.78 -9.18
N PHE A 183 -7.43 7.08 -9.78
CA PHE A 183 -8.16 6.02 -9.10
C PHE A 183 -7.24 4.91 -8.60
N PHE A 184 -6.36 4.35 -9.45
CA PHE A 184 -5.42 3.32 -9.03
C PHE A 184 -4.42 3.84 -7.98
N GLY A 185 -3.91 5.07 -8.13
CA GLY A 185 -2.99 5.67 -7.17
C GLY A 185 -3.60 5.85 -5.78
N SER A 186 -4.89 6.16 -5.68
CA SER A 186 -5.61 6.29 -4.41
C SER A 186 -6.10 4.94 -3.85
N GLY A 187 -6.45 4.00 -4.73
CA GLY A 187 -6.97 2.67 -4.37
C GLY A 187 -5.89 1.69 -3.90
N ILE A 188 -4.71 1.69 -4.54
CA ILE A 188 -3.60 0.78 -4.24
C ILE A 188 -2.61 1.45 -3.28
N THR A 189 -3.04 1.76 -2.07
CA THR A 189 -2.16 2.21 -1.00
C THR A 189 -1.73 1.04 -0.11
N THR A 190 -0.54 1.14 0.51
CA THR A 190 -0.03 0.13 1.46
C THR A 190 -1.08 -0.24 2.52
N ARG A 191 -1.76 0.77 3.08
CA ARG A 191 -2.78 0.56 4.09
C ARG A 191 -3.98 -0.20 3.54
N ASN A 192 -4.49 0.23 2.39
CA ASN A 192 -5.68 -0.38 1.79
C ASN A 192 -5.40 -1.82 1.36
N LEU A 193 -4.25 -2.05 0.73
CA LEU A 193 -3.81 -3.36 0.30
C LEU A 193 -3.67 -4.32 1.49
N TYR A 194 -3.02 -3.89 2.58
CA TYR A 194 -2.86 -4.71 3.78
C TYR A 194 -4.21 -4.98 4.46
N ASP A 195 -5.10 -3.99 4.48
CA ASP A 195 -6.45 -4.15 5.06
C ASP A 195 -7.31 -5.13 4.27
N GLN A 196 -7.27 -5.09 2.95
CA GLN A 196 -8.02 -6.01 2.09
C GLN A 196 -7.51 -7.45 2.21
N VAL A 197 -6.21 -7.65 2.30
CA VAL A 197 -5.59 -8.98 2.31
C VAL A 197 -5.62 -9.59 3.71
N VAL A 198 -5.04 -8.92 4.69
CA VAL A 198 -4.88 -9.42 6.07
C VAL A 198 -6.00 -8.95 6.97
N GLY A 199 -6.43 -7.68 6.81
CA GLY A 199 -7.37 -6.99 7.69
C GLY A 199 -6.64 -6.31 8.86
N ILE A 200 -6.62 -4.98 8.87
CA ILE A 200 -6.00 -4.20 9.97
C ILE A 200 -6.61 -4.57 11.33
N GLY A 201 -7.90 -4.91 11.36
CA GLY A 201 -8.59 -5.34 12.58
C GLY A 201 -8.06 -6.65 13.20
N ASN A 202 -7.34 -7.46 12.42
CA ASN A 202 -6.71 -8.70 12.91
C ASN A 202 -5.34 -8.44 13.56
N VAL A 203 -4.80 -7.24 13.43
CA VAL A 203 -3.55 -6.82 14.08
C VAL A 203 -3.87 -6.35 15.49
N GLN A 204 -3.42 -7.07 16.50
CA GLN A 204 -3.62 -6.71 17.89
C GLN A 204 -2.36 -6.05 18.47
N ILE A 205 -2.53 -4.88 19.05
CA ILE A 205 -1.45 -4.14 19.70
C ILE A 205 -1.71 -4.16 21.20
N HIS A 206 -0.72 -4.64 21.95
CA HIS A 206 -0.75 -4.66 23.40
C HIS A 206 0.36 -3.75 23.94
N LEU A 207 0.02 -2.90 24.87
CA LEU A 207 0.97 -2.08 25.61
C LEU A 207 0.99 -2.48 27.09
N TYR A 208 2.20 -2.55 27.65
CA TYR A 208 2.35 -2.79 29.07
C TYR A 208 2.15 -1.48 29.84
N LYS A 209 1.16 -1.45 30.72
CA LYS A 209 0.92 -0.33 31.61
C LYS A 209 1.72 -0.52 32.91
N ILE A 210 2.68 0.37 33.17
CA ILE A 210 3.57 0.29 34.32
C ILE A 210 2.81 0.41 35.64
N GLU A 211 1.83 1.32 35.70
CA GLU A 211 1.02 1.54 36.91
C GLU A 211 0.16 0.33 37.24
N ALA A 212 -0.43 -0.29 36.23
CA ALA A 212 -1.28 -1.48 36.38
C ALA A 212 -0.50 -2.80 36.40
N GLN A 213 0.79 -2.79 36.08
CA GLN A 213 1.70 -3.94 36.01
C GLN A 213 1.20 -5.10 35.14
N ARG A 214 0.49 -4.79 34.07
CA ARG A 214 -0.06 -5.79 33.13
C ARG A 214 -0.14 -5.30 31.71
N GLU A 215 -0.25 -6.24 30.76
CA GLU A 215 -0.52 -5.96 29.35
C GLU A 215 -1.99 -5.62 29.13
N TYR A 216 -2.25 -4.66 28.25
CA TYR A 216 -3.58 -4.30 27.81
C TYR A 216 -3.62 -4.25 26.27
N PRO A 217 -4.64 -4.83 25.65
CA PRO A 217 -4.92 -4.53 24.25
C PRO A 217 -5.24 -3.04 24.15
N ILE A 218 -4.68 -2.39 23.15
CA ILE A 218 -4.85 -0.95 23.01
C ILE A 218 -5.18 -0.62 21.56
N THR A 219 -6.15 0.27 21.39
CA THR A 219 -6.40 0.91 20.10
C THR A 219 -5.74 2.29 20.07
N TRP A 220 -5.44 2.78 18.88
CA TRP A 220 -4.87 4.12 18.72
C TRP A 220 -5.70 5.22 19.36
N LYS A 221 -7.03 5.07 19.37
CA LYS A 221 -7.95 5.98 20.06
C LYS A 221 -7.78 5.98 21.59
N GLU A 222 -7.43 4.83 22.14
CA GLU A 222 -7.20 4.69 23.58
C GLU A 222 -5.86 5.27 24.01
N VAL A 223 -4.81 5.18 23.18
CA VAL A 223 -3.52 5.85 23.42
C VAL A 223 -3.72 7.34 23.61
N SER A 224 -4.54 7.96 22.77
CA SER A 224 -4.81 9.41 22.84
C SER A 224 -5.69 9.82 24.03
N ARG A 225 -6.39 8.88 24.67
CA ARG A 225 -7.27 9.13 25.81
C ARG A 225 -6.65 8.76 27.17
N ASN A 226 -5.50 8.06 27.17
CA ASN A 226 -4.82 7.72 28.39
C ASN A 226 -4.38 9.00 29.12
N SER A 227 -4.43 8.96 30.46
CA SER A 227 -3.99 10.09 31.30
C SER A 227 -2.56 10.47 31.00
N GLY A 228 -2.31 11.76 30.95
CA GLY A 228 -1.12 12.45 30.46
C GLY A 228 0.20 11.70 30.44
N GLY A 229 0.68 11.18 31.56
CA GLY A 229 2.00 10.54 31.63
C GLY A 229 2.07 9.16 30.98
N GLU A 230 1.08 8.31 31.18
CA GLU A 230 1.04 6.99 30.57
C GLU A 230 0.79 7.05 29.07
N GLY A 231 -0.07 7.99 28.62
CA GLY A 231 -0.33 8.21 27.22
C GLY A 231 0.94 8.65 26.47
N PHE A 232 1.71 9.56 27.08
CA PHE A 232 2.99 10.00 26.56
C PHE A 232 4.01 8.84 26.46
N LEU A 233 4.17 8.04 27.53
CA LEU A 233 5.07 6.88 27.52
C LEU A 233 4.66 5.86 26.44
N SER A 234 3.36 5.58 26.31
CA SER A 234 2.84 4.67 25.29
C SER A 234 3.16 5.16 23.87
N ALA A 235 2.92 6.44 23.59
CA ALA A 235 3.25 7.05 22.31
C ALA A 235 4.77 7.03 22.06
N PHE A 236 5.59 7.31 23.09
CA PHE A 236 7.04 7.27 22.98
C PHE A 236 7.57 5.86 22.70
N VAL A 237 7.02 4.83 23.35
CA VAL A 237 7.40 3.42 23.10
C VAL A 237 7.12 3.03 21.66
N ILE A 238 5.93 3.36 21.16
CA ILE A 238 5.54 3.07 19.78
C ILE A 238 6.48 3.81 18.81
N LEU A 239 6.69 5.12 19.01
CA LEU A 239 7.52 5.92 18.13
C LEU A 239 8.98 5.45 18.14
N SER A 240 9.54 5.15 19.32
CA SER A 240 10.91 4.63 19.44
C SER A 240 11.06 3.26 18.78
N SER A 241 10.06 2.40 18.89
CA SER A 241 10.05 1.09 18.23
C SER A 241 9.99 1.23 16.71
N LEU A 242 9.17 2.15 16.19
CA LEU A 242 9.10 2.48 14.76
C LEU A 242 10.41 3.08 14.25
N LEU A 243 10.98 4.05 14.98
CA LEU A 243 12.26 4.66 14.63
C LEU A 243 13.41 3.63 14.65
N TYR A 244 13.38 2.68 15.55
CA TYR A 244 14.36 1.59 15.57
C TYR A 244 14.16 0.67 14.35
N TYR A 245 12.93 0.33 14.02
CA TYR A 245 12.61 -0.47 12.85
C TYR A 245 13.10 0.20 11.55
N MET A 246 12.84 1.49 11.38
CA MET A 246 13.26 2.25 10.19
C MET A 246 14.79 2.28 9.97
N ARG A 247 15.59 1.94 11.00
CA ARG A 247 17.07 1.82 10.89
C ARG A 247 17.52 0.47 10.34
N ARG A 248 16.64 -0.52 10.27
CA ARG A 248 16.98 -1.87 9.79
C ARG A 248 16.82 -1.93 8.26
N ASP A 249 17.52 -1.07 7.57
CA ASP A 249 17.72 -1.31 6.15
C ASP A 249 18.79 -2.42 6.02
N ASP A 250 18.30 -3.66 6.06
CA ASP A 250 19.16 -4.86 5.92
C ASP A 250 19.80 -4.92 4.52
N THR A 251 19.38 -4.04 3.60
CA THR A 251 19.87 -3.97 2.21
C THR A 251 21.03 -2.99 2.06
N ASP A 252 21.18 -2.01 2.96
CA ASP A 252 22.28 -1.06 2.91
C ASP A 252 23.49 -1.59 3.71
N ILE A 253 24.42 -2.23 3.00
CA ILE A 253 25.69 -2.75 3.56
C ILE A 253 26.55 -1.61 4.14
N PHE A 254 26.31 -0.37 3.75
CA PHE A 254 27.02 0.84 4.18
C PHE A 254 26.31 1.62 5.28
N ALA A 255 25.05 1.26 5.64
CA ALA A 255 24.34 1.93 6.71
C ALA A 255 25.09 1.71 8.03
N ASP A 256 25.60 2.79 8.61
CA ASP A 256 26.23 2.74 9.92
C ASP A 256 25.16 2.37 10.97
N LYS A 257 25.24 1.14 11.49
CA LYS A 257 24.32 0.62 12.51
C LYS A 257 24.30 1.47 13.80
N ASN A 258 25.23 2.41 13.92
CA ASN A 258 25.38 3.34 15.03
C ASN A 258 24.84 4.75 14.78
N GLU A 259 24.22 5.02 13.63
CA GLU A 259 23.60 6.32 13.39
C GLU A 259 22.66 6.70 14.53
N GLY A 260 22.96 7.82 15.17
CA GLY A 260 22.13 8.42 16.20
C GLY A 260 20.90 9.07 15.57
N LYS A 261 19.75 8.96 16.23
CA LYS A 261 18.53 9.68 15.89
C LYS A 261 18.28 10.78 16.90
N VAL A 262 17.62 11.83 16.48
CA VAL A 262 17.21 12.93 17.35
C VAL A 262 15.69 12.97 17.40
N LEU A 263 15.16 12.97 18.61
CA LEU A 263 13.74 13.20 18.86
C LEU A 263 13.56 14.50 19.63
N ILE A 264 12.91 15.47 19.02
CA ILE A 264 12.60 16.76 19.62
C ILE A 264 11.17 16.70 20.15
N MET A 265 11.01 17.02 21.43
CA MET A 265 9.72 16.98 22.12
C MET A 265 9.43 18.33 22.78
N ASP A 266 8.24 18.85 22.50
CA ASP A 266 7.74 20.05 23.12
C ASP A 266 6.93 19.70 24.37
N ASN A 267 7.35 20.24 25.50
CA ASN A 267 6.73 20.12 26.82
C ASN A 267 6.33 18.69 27.24
N PRO A 268 7.21 17.68 27.04
CA PRO A 268 6.86 16.27 27.27
C PRO A 268 6.52 15.96 28.73
N PHE A 269 6.91 16.81 29.67
CA PHE A 269 6.74 16.61 31.12
C PHE A 269 5.58 17.40 31.72
N ALA A 270 4.84 18.17 30.93
CA ALA A 270 3.71 18.94 31.41
C ALA A 270 2.64 18.10 32.13
N GLN A 271 2.55 16.84 31.75
CA GLN A 271 1.59 15.89 32.29
C GLN A 271 2.22 14.73 33.07
N THR A 272 3.57 14.72 33.21
CA THR A 272 4.33 13.58 33.75
C THR A 272 5.25 14.02 34.92
N ASN A 273 4.66 14.28 36.06
CA ASN A 273 5.47 14.50 37.29
C ASN A 273 6.04 13.21 37.91
N ALA A 274 5.82 12.08 37.22
CA ALA A 274 6.16 10.78 37.77
C ALA A 274 7.56 10.33 37.35
N SER A 275 8.53 10.45 38.21
CA SER A 275 9.92 9.99 37.98
C SER A 275 10.02 8.51 37.56
N HIS A 276 9.01 7.68 37.88
CA HIS A 276 8.95 6.28 37.50
C HIS A 276 8.69 6.07 36.01
N LEU A 277 8.14 7.06 35.29
CA LEU A 277 7.92 7.01 33.84
C LEU A 277 9.12 7.54 33.04
N LEU A 278 9.95 8.40 33.67
CA LEU A 278 11.16 8.96 33.03
C LEU A 278 12.26 7.92 32.86
N ILE A 279 12.42 6.99 33.82
CA ILE A 279 13.46 5.95 33.75
C ILE A 279 13.22 5.05 32.53
N PRO A 280 12.02 4.47 32.31
CA PRO A 280 11.72 3.68 31.12
C PRO A 280 11.94 4.45 29.82
N LEU A 281 11.58 5.72 29.80
CA LEU A 281 11.75 6.59 28.61
C LEU A 281 13.23 6.76 28.25
N MET A 282 14.07 7.07 29.24
CA MET A 282 15.52 7.22 29.04
C MET A 282 16.18 5.91 28.61
N ASP A 283 15.76 4.78 29.19
CA ASP A 283 16.27 3.47 28.82
C ASP A 283 15.90 3.07 27.40
N MET A 284 14.68 3.37 26.99
CA MET A 284 14.24 3.17 25.59
C MET A 284 15.03 4.05 24.62
N ALA A 285 15.22 5.33 24.95
CA ALA A 285 16.00 6.25 24.12
C ALA A 285 17.45 5.76 23.95
N LYS A 286 18.11 5.33 25.03
CA LYS A 286 19.45 4.74 24.97
C LYS A 286 19.51 3.48 24.14
N LYS A 287 18.58 2.54 24.34
CA LYS A 287 18.49 1.30 23.54
C LYS A 287 18.25 1.54 22.06
N SER A 288 17.45 2.55 21.74
CA SER A 288 17.17 2.94 20.36
C SER A 288 18.22 3.88 19.76
N ASN A 289 19.33 4.17 20.47
CA ASN A 289 20.34 5.15 20.09
C ASN A 289 19.73 6.48 19.65
N THR A 290 18.75 6.97 20.43
CA THR A 290 17.98 8.18 20.12
C THR A 290 18.36 9.27 21.12
N GLN A 291 18.86 10.41 20.61
CA GLN A 291 19.06 11.61 21.41
C GLN A 291 17.72 12.29 21.64
N LEU A 292 17.40 12.55 22.91
CA LEU A 292 16.19 13.28 23.28
C LEU A 292 16.51 14.76 23.46
N ILE A 293 15.82 15.64 22.77
CA ILE A 293 15.82 17.08 22.98
C ILE A 293 14.45 17.47 23.51
N CYS A 294 14.35 17.80 24.78
CA CYS A 294 13.11 18.13 25.44
C CYS A 294 13.05 19.64 25.72
N LEU A 295 12.09 20.33 25.08
CA LEU A 295 11.77 21.72 25.38
C LEU A 295 10.70 21.73 26.46
N THR A 296 10.97 22.34 27.61
CA THR A 296 10.01 22.34 28.71
C THR A 296 10.10 23.63 29.54
N GLY A 297 8.94 24.18 29.88
CA GLY A 297 8.84 25.28 30.85
C GLY A 297 8.62 24.79 32.30
N LEU A 298 8.39 23.49 32.47
CA LEU A 298 8.14 22.85 33.75
C LEU A 298 9.29 21.89 34.07
N GLY A 299 9.89 21.99 35.24
CA GLY A 299 10.92 21.05 35.65
C GLY A 299 11.22 21.17 37.12
N GLY A 300 11.49 20.03 37.75
CA GLY A 300 12.04 19.89 39.09
C GLY A 300 13.39 19.18 39.02
N GLU A 301 14.17 19.23 40.08
CA GLU A 301 15.49 18.57 40.19
C GLU A 301 15.41 17.07 39.80
N SER A 302 14.31 16.39 40.11
CA SER A 302 14.09 14.98 39.75
C SER A 302 14.06 14.70 38.26
N ILE A 303 13.70 15.69 37.43
CA ILE A 303 13.69 15.62 35.97
C ILE A 303 15.05 16.02 35.42
N TYR A 304 15.60 17.12 35.90
CA TYR A 304 16.85 17.67 35.36
C TYR A 304 18.03 16.74 35.57
N ASN A 305 18.12 16.08 36.72
CA ASN A 305 19.21 15.14 37.03
C ASN A 305 19.23 13.87 36.16
N ARG A 306 18.26 13.71 35.25
CA ARG A 306 18.16 12.59 34.27
C ARG A 306 18.79 12.90 32.93
N PHE A 307 18.98 14.18 32.60
CA PHE A 307 19.56 14.63 31.33
C PHE A 307 21.07 14.88 31.51
N ASP A 308 21.84 14.51 30.47
CA ASP A 308 23.29 14.75 30.46
C ASP A 308 23.60 16.25 30.29
N ASN A 309 22.75 16.98 29.54
CA ASN A 309 22.91 18.40 29.27
C ASN A 309 21.58 19.15 29.48
N ILE A 310 21.64 20.29 30.15
CA ILE A 310 20.50 21.15 30.46
C ILE A 310 20.82 22.57 30.02
N TYR A 311 19.97 23.16 29.15
CA TYR A 311 20.08 24.54 28.74
C TYR A 311 18.91 25.32 29.33
N VAL A 312 19.23 26.22 30.27
CA VAL A 312 18.20 27.10 30.85
C VAL A 312 18.18 28.40 30.06
N LEU A 313 17.03 28.71 29.47
CA LEU A 313 16.84 29.91 28.68
C LEU A 313 16.06 30.94 29.50
N ASN A 314 16.70 32.09 29.78
CA ASN A 314 16.09 33.18 30.53
C ASN A 314 15.97 34.43 29.67
N LEU A 315 14.78 35.04 29.65
CA LEU A 315 14.55 36.33 29.06
C LEU A 315 15.00 37.42 30.04
N ILE A 316 15.98 38.21 29.64
CA ILE A 316 16.49 39.33 30.44
C ILE A 316 16.12 40.65 29.76
N ALA A 317 15.47 41.57 30.51
CA ALA A 317 15.20 42.88 30.02
C ALA A 317 16.46 43.77 30.03
N ALA A 318 16.77 44.42 28.93
CA ALA A 318 17.89 45.35 28.91
C ALA A 318 17.53 46.66 29.66
N SER A 319 18.31 46.99 30.65
CA SER A 319 18.12 48.16 31.48
C SER A 319 18.41 49.49 30.73
N LEU A 320 19.13 49.44 29.59
CA LEU A 320 19.65 50.60 28.87
C LEU A 320 18.91 50.92 27.53
N ARG A 321 18.09 50.04 27.04
CA ARG A 321 17.27 50.31 25.82
C ARG A 321 15.84 49.90 26.11
N GLY A 322 14.96 50.88 26.21
CA GLY A 322 13.55 50.69 26.58
C GLY A 322 12.87 49.55 25.79
N GLY A 323 12.60 48.45 26.50
CA GLY A 323 11.79 47.34 25.98
C GLY A 323 12.53 46.24 25.25
N ALA A 324 13.83 46.31 24.99
CA ALA A 324 14.58 45.20 24.38
C ALA A 324 14.75 44.03 25.36
N GLN A 325 14.42 42.82 24.92
CA GLN A 325 14.61 41.60 25.69
C GLN A 325 15.71 40.73 25.04
N TYR A 326 16.59 40.18 25.86
CA TYR A 326 17.66 39.31 25.42
C TYR A 326 17.45 37.92 25.96
N LEU A 327 17.73 36.90 25.15
CA LEU A 327 17.74 35.52 25.58
C LEU A 327 19.11 35.16 26.16
N LYS A 328 19.18 34.83 27.47
CA LYS A 328 20.38 34.33 28.12
C LYS A 328 20.25 32.79 28.25
N ALA A 329 21.21 32.06 27.73
CA ALA A 329 21.29 30.60 27.87
C ALA A 329 22.34 30.25 28.95
N GLU A 330 22.01 29.39 29.89
CA GLU A 330 22.91 28.79 30.86
C GLU A 330 22.94 27.29 30.64
N HIS A 331 24.14 26.73 30.51
CA HIS A 331 24.36 25.30 30.36
C HIS A 331 24.71 24.65 31.72
N LYS A 332 24.04 23.56 32.09
CA LYS A 332 24.30 22.75 33.27
C LYS A 332 24.47 21.28 32.85
N ARG A 333 25.43 20.60 33.47
CA ARG A 333 25.57 19.13 33.37
C ARG A 333 24.74 18.45 34.46
N GLY A 334 23.87 17.53 34.06
CA GLY A 334 22.90 16.92 34.95
C GLY A 334 23.43 15.88 35.93
N LYS A 335 24.67 15.38 35.79
CA LYS A 335 25.23 14.28 36.60
C LYS A 335 26.25 14.71 37.67
N GLU A 336 26.68 15.97 37.68
CA GLU A 336 27.60 16.48 38.69
C GLU A 336 26.89 17.56 39.51
N PRO A 337 26.78 17.39 40.86
CA PRO A 337 26.01 18.30 41.69
C PRO A 337 26.59 19.72 41.81
N ASP A 338 27.86 19.97 41.47
CA ASP A 338 28.56 21.13 41.97
C ASP A 338 29.38 21.99 41.00
N GLU A 339 29.34 21.78 39.66
CA GLU A 339 29.98 22.75 38.76
C GLU A 339 29.02 23.32 37.75
N LEU A 340 28.57 24.54 38.00
CA LEU A 340 27.92 25.45 37.06
C LEU A 340 28.94 25.89 35.99
N VAL A 341 29.05 25.19 34.89
CA VAL A 341 29.77 25.69 33.71
C VAL A 341 28.85 26.71 33.01
N THR A 342 29.05 27.96 33.30
CA THR A 342 28.41 29.08 32.60
C THR A 342 29.09 29.23 31.23
N ALA A 343 28.56 28.65 30.20
CA ALA A 343 28.94 29.01 28.83
C ALA A 343 28.32 30.37 28.52
N ARG A 344 29.14 31.40 28.47
CA ARG A 344 28.75 32.73 27.99
C ARG A 344 28.69 32.64 26.49
N ILE A 345 27.49 32.59 25.91
CA ILE A 345 27.34 32.86 24.49
C ILE A 345 27.40 34.39 24.33
N GLU A 346 28.54 34.89 23.86
CA GLU A 346 28.61 36.27 23.35
C GLU A 346 27.80 36.28 22.04
N VAL A 347 26.60 36.83 22.10
CA VAL A 347 25.81 37.13 20.90
C VAL A 347 26.53 38.25 20.21
N GLY A 348 27.28 37.96 19.16
CA GLY A 348 27.82 38.95 18.25
C GLY A 348 26.68 39.80 17.68
N ASP A 349 27.01 41.04 17.37
CA ASP A 349 26.08 42.10 16.95
C ASP A 349 24.95 41.57 16.04
N GLN A 350 23.74 41.72 16.52
CA GLN A 350 22.53 41.48 15.74
C GLN A 350 22.51 42.40 14.54
N MET A 351 22.59 41.85 13.32
CA MET A 351 22.22 42.60 12.12
C MET A 351 20.76 43.04 12.28
N GLU A 352 20.53 44.34 12.27
CA GLU A 352 19.18 44.89 12.16
C GLU A 352 18.55 44.36 10.85
N LEU A 353 17.53 43.56 11.00
CA LEU A 353 16.59 43.27 9.90
C LEU A 353 15.77 44.56 9.70
N LEU A 354 16.19 45.37 8.73
CA LEU A 354 15.35 46.42 8.15
C LEU A 354 14.19 45.74 7.41
N PHE A 355 12.98 45.93 7.95
CA PHE A 355 11.74 45.78 7.21
C PHE A 355 11.32 47.14 6.63
#